data_9e0f441b1070b257b1e28a8f9fed9b5c
#
_entry.id   9e0f441b1070b257b1e28a8f9fed9b5c
#
_cell.length_a   1.000
_cell.length_b   1.000
_cell.length_c   1.000
_cell.angle_alpha   90.00
_cell.angle_beta   90.00
_cell.angle_gamma   90.00
#
_symmetry.space_group_name_H-M   'P 1'
#
loop_
_entity.id
_entity.type
_entity.pdbx_description
1 polymer ?
#
loop_
_entity_poly.entity_id
_entity_poly.type
_entity_poly.pdbx_seq_one_letter_code
_entity_poly.pdbx_strand_id
1 'polypeptide(L)'
;MSKGTLCPFAWNQKPCPTVLDNVWSLGDCAAVPNTHTPGQTDPPTCQHALRQARRLAKNLSGDGEPKTYGYRMLGQVATLGRFKGIADVMGVHVSGFLGWFIARSYHLYALPLFSRKARVVADWTTSLFFRRDIAELSSLGHPEGLEP
;
A
#
# COMPACT_ATOMS: atom_id res chain seq x y z
N MET A 1 -15.34 29.08 3.49
CA MET A 1 -15.27 27.97 2.51
C MET A 1 -13.87 27.41 2.56
N SER A 2 -13.67 26.34 3.32
CA SER A 2 -12.35 25.69 3.41
C SER A 2 -12.19 24.78 2.21
N LYS A 3 -11.41 25.21 1.22
CA LYS A 3 -10.91 24.33 0.16
C LYS A 3 -10.02 23.29 0.84
N GLY A 4 -10.45 22.04 0.85
CA GLY A 4 -9.67 20.92 1.39
C GLY A 4 -8.38 20.77 0.60
N THR A 5 -7.35 21.45 1.06
CA THR A 5 -6.02 21.44 0.48
C THR A 5 -5.37 20.11 0.82
N LEU A 6 -5.19 19.26 -0.17
CA LEU A 6 -4.23 18.16 -0.08
C LEU A 6 -2.84 18.82 -0.08
N CYS A 7 -2.23 18.94 1.11
CA CYS A 7 -0.90 19.53 1.23
C CYS A 7 0.14 18.68 0.51
N PRO A 8 0.97 19.27 -0.36
CA PRO A 8 2.12 18.59 -0.87
C PRO A 8 3.22 18.53 0.20
N PHE A 9 3.78 17.35 0.37
CA PHE A 9 5.07 17.06 0.99
C PHE A 9 5.35 17.67 2.38
N ALA A 10 5.09 16.90 3.44
CA ALA A 10 5.71 17.15 4.74
C ALA A 10 6.19 15.84 5.37
N TRP A 11 7.48 15.57 5.27
CA TRP A 11 8.20 14.53 6.03
C TRP A 11 8.31 14.85 7.51
N ASN A 12 7.88 16.02 7.93
CA ASN A 12 7.99 16.45 9.32
C ASN A 12 6.81 17.38 9.63
N GLN A 13 5.90 16.96 10.43
CA GLN A 13 4.73 17.56 11.09
C GLN A 13 4.61 19.11 11.10
N LYS A 14 5.12 19.81 10.09
CA LYS A 14 4.94 21.25 9.93
C LYS A 14 3.90 21.52 8.85
N PRO A 15 2.98 22.46 9.08
CA PRO A 15 2.03 22.86 8.04
C PRO A 15 2.80 23.31 6.80
N CYS A 16 2.39 22.82 5.64
CA CYS A 16 3.00 23.20 4.38
C CYS A 16 2.81 24.71 4.16
N PRO A 17 3.89 25.49 4.04
CA PRO A 17 3.79 26.94 3.94
C PRO A 17 3.32 27.42 2.57
N THR A 18 3.23 26.55 1.56
CA THR A 18 2.90 26.95 0.20
C THR A 18 1.83 26.06 -0.39
N VAL A 19 0.64 26.63 -0.56
CA VAL A 19 -0.45 26.02 -1.32
C VAL A 19 -0.26 26.45 -2.78
N LEU A 20 0.05 25.48 -3.64
CA LEU A 20 0.10 25.71 -5.08
C LEU A 20 -1.29 25.46 -5.67
N ASP A 21 -1.78 26.42 -6.46
CA ASP A 21 -3.04 26.24 -7.17
C ASP A 21 -2.89 25.17 -8.26
N ASN A 22 -3.89 24.30 -8.36
CA ASN A 22 -3.98 23.21 -9.34
C ASN A 22 -2.88 22.13 -9.22
N VAL A 23 -2.19 22.03 -8.09
CA VAL A 23 -1.24 20.96 -7.81
C VAL A 23 -1.79 20.04 -6.72
N TRP A 24 -1.83 18.75 -7.00
CA TRP A 24 -2.40 17.74 -6.12
C TRP A 24 -1.37 16.68 -5.77
N SER A 25 -1.35 16.26 -4.51
CA SER A 25 -0.50 15.18 -4.02
C SER A 25 -1.35 14.13 -3.31
N LEU A 26 -0.98 12.86 -3.45
CA LEU A 26 -1.69 11.74 -2.83
C LEU A 26 -0.74 10.56 -2.57
N GLY A 27 -1.20 9.58 -1.80
CA GLY A 27 -0.43 8.39 -1.44
C GLY A 27 0.68 8.69 -0.44
N ASP A 28 1.76 7.94 -0.53
CA ASP A 28 2.84 7.95 0.46
C ASP A 28 3.63 9.26 0.49
N CYS A 29 3.55 10.06 -0.58
CA CYS A 29 4.19 11.37 -0.66
C CYS A 29 3.32 12.52 -0.12
N ALA A 30 2.12 12.23 0.39
CA ALA A 30 1.19 13.25 0.90
C ALA A 30 0.79 13.00 2.35
N ALA A 31 0.80 14.06 3.15
CA ALA A 31 0.26 14.02 4.51
C ALA A 31 -1.26 14.26 4.49
N VAL A 32 -2.02 13.28 4.07
CA VAL A 32 -3.48 13.38 3.97
C VAL A 32 -4.09 13.25 5.36
N PRO A 33 -4.90 14.24 5.82
CA PRO A 33 -5.53 14.19 7.13
C PRO A 33 -6.46 12.99 7.26
N ASN A 34 -6.33 12.25 8.35
CA ASN A 34 -7.20 11.13 8.65
C ASN A 34 -8.54 11.63 9.21
N THR A 35 -9.62 11.35 8.52
CA THR A 35 -10.97 11.78 8.93
C THR A 35 -11.53 10.99 10.11
N HIS A 36 -10.97 9.80 10.41
CA HIS A 36 -11.42 8.93 11.50
C HIS A 36 -10.59 9.13 12.78
N THR A 37 -9.40 9.70 12.65
CA THR A 37 -8.52 9.99 13.79
C THR A 37 -8.00 11.43 13.66
N PRO A 38 -8.74 12.41 14.20
CA PRO A 38 -8.37 13.80 14.11
C PRO A 38 -6.96 14.07 14.65
N GLY A 39 -6.19 14.87 13.93
CA GLY A 39 -4.80 15.20 14.30
C GLY A 39 -3.75 14.21 13.80
N GLN A 40 -4.16 13.12 13.16
CA GLN A 40 -3.26 12.18 12.51
C GLN A 40 -3.40 12.24 10.98
N THR A 41 -2.37 11.76 10.29
CA THR A 41 -2.41 11.54 8.84
C THR A 41 -2.73 10.09 8.52
N ASP A 42 -3.26 9.85 7.32
CA ASP A 42 -3.45 8.50 6.80
C ASP A 42 -2.10 7.77 6.73
N PRO A 43 -2.04 6.48 7.11
CA PRO A 43 -0.81 5.72 7.00
C PRO A 43 -0.40 5.51 5.53
N PRO A 44 0.91 5.49 5.23
CA PRO A 44 1.44 5.30 3.87
C PRO A 44 1.25 3.84 3.44
N THR A 45 0.08 3.53 2.91
CA THR A 45 -0.29 2.20 2.43
C THR A 45 -0.93 2.25 1.05
N CYS A 46 -0.73 1.20 0.26
CA CYS A 46 -1.34 1.09 -1.06
C CYS A 46 -2.88 1.15 -1.00
N GLN A 47 -3.50 0.74 0.11
CA GLN A 47 -4.94 0.82 0.29
C GLN A 47 -5.42 2.27 0.32
N HIS A 48 -4.73 3.15 1.05
CA HIS A 48 -5.02 4.58 1.08
C HIS A 48 -4.70 5.22 -0.25
N ALA A 49 -3.50 5.00 -0.80
CA ALA A 49 -3.05 5.58 -2.07
C ALA A 49 -4.04 5.33 -3.23
N LEU A 50 -4.47 4.08 -3.41
CA LEU A 50 -5.42 3.72 -4.47
C LEU A 50 -6.80 4.39 -4.30
N ARG A 51 -7.27 4.52 -3.07
CA ARG A 51 -8.57 5.15 -2.79
C ARG A 51 -8.52 6.66 -2.89
N GLN A 52 -7.42 7.26 -2.45
CA GLN A 52 -7.14 8.68 -2.64
C GLN A 52 -7.09 9.02 -4.13
N ALA A 53 -6.37 8.23 -4.92
CA ALA A 53 -6.30 8.41 -6.38
C ALA A 53 -7.68 8.35 -7.04
N ARG A 54 -8.51 7.37 -6.67
CA ARG A 54 -9.88 7.27 -7.21
C ARG A 54 -10.75 8.45 -6.79
N ARG A 55 -10.61 8.95 -5.56
CA ARG A 55 -11.34 10.12 -5.08
C ARG A 55 -10.90 11.38 -5.83
N LEU A 56 -9.59 11.58 -5.94
CA LEU A 56 -9.03 12.72 -6.67
C LEU A 56 -9.47 12.71 -8.14
N ALA A 57 -9.35 11.57 -8.82
CA ALA A 57 -9.79 11.45 -10.21
C ALA A 57 -11.27 11.84 -10.39
N LYS A 58 -12.16 11.40 -9.47
CA LYS A 58 -13.57 11.80 -9.50
C LYS A 58 -13.77 13.28 -9.25
N ASN A 59 -12.98 13.89 -8.37
CA ASN A 59 -13.06 15.32 -8.10
C ASN A 59 -12.57 16.16 -9.27
N LEU A 60 -11.59 15.67 -10.03
CA LEU A 60 -11.03 16.36 -11.20
C LEU A 60 -11.88 16.19 -12.46
N SER A 61 -12.57 15.04 -12.59
CA SER A 61 -13.39 14.74 -13.78
C SER A 61 -14.87 15.10 -13.64
N GLY A 62 -15.30 15.54 -12.47
CA GLY A 62 -16.71 15.85 -12.19
C GLY A 62 -16.99 17.35 -12.15
N ASP A 63 -18.19 17.73 -12.57
CA ASP A 63 -18.68 19.12 -12.53
C ASP A 63 -19.27 19.51 -11.16
N GLY A 64 -19.13 18.64 -10.16
CA GLY A 64 -19.71 18.83 -8.83
C GLY A 64 -18.71 19.36 -7.80
N GLU A 65 -19.24 19.71 -6.62
CA GLU A 65 -18.41 20.09 -5.46
C GLU A 65 -17.41 18.98 -5.11
N PRO A 66 -16.11 19.30 -4.95
CA PRO A 66 -15.09 18.33 -4.57
C PRO A 66 -15.40 17.70 -3.20
N LYS A 67 -15.39 16.38 -3.15
CA LYS A 67 -15.66 15.62 -1.92
C LYS A 67 -14.36 15.27 -1.21
N THR A 68 -14.37 15.38 0.11
CA THR A 68 -13.25 14.99 0.95
C THR A 68 -12.99 13.49 0.86
N TYR A 69 -11.74 13.09 1.08
CA TYR A 69 -11.36 11.70 1.22
C TYR A 69 -11.57 11.24 2.67
N GLY A 70 -12.09 10.04 2.84
CA GLY A 70 -12.19 9.37 4.13
C GLY A 70 -12.27 7.87 3.93
N TYR A 71 -11.42 7.12 4.64
CA TYR A 71 -11.40 5.67 4.60
C TYR A 71 -10.87 5.10 5.91
N ARG A 72 -11.61 4.17 6.49
CA ARG A 72 -11.16 3.38 7.64
C ARG A 72 -10.50 2.10 7.14
N MET A 73 -9.26 1.86 7.53
CA MET A 73 -8.52 0.67 7.16
C MET A 73 -9.21 -0.58 7.71
N LEU A 74 -9.48 -1.56 6.85
CA LEU A 74 -10.18 -2.80 7.22
C LEU A 74 -9.24 -3.88 7.74
N GLY A 75 -7.93 -3.72 7.55
CA GLY A 75 -6.94 -4.67 8.02
C GLY A 75 -5.62 -4.58 7.28
N GLN A 76 -4.67 -5.36 7.75
CA GLN A 76 -3.33 -5.47 7.18
C GLN A 76 -2.95 -6.94 7.05
N VAL A 77 -2.19 -7.25 6.01
CA VAL A 77 -1.69 -8.60 5.78
C VAL A 77 -0.21 -8.56 5.41
N ALA A 78 0.56 -9.52 5.90
CA ALA A 78 1.96 -9.68 5.56
C ALA A 78 2.34 -11.15 5.44
N THR A 79 3.22 -11.47 4.48
CA THR A 79 3.81 -12.79 4.33
C THR A 79 5.23 -12.78 4.89
N LEU A 80 5.53 -13.69 5.80
CA LEU A 80 6.83 -13.80 6.48
C LEU A 80 7.70 -14.92 5.90
N GLY A 81 7.25 -15.57 4.85
CA GLY A 81 7.96 -16.69 4.22
C GLY A 81 7.04 -17.78 3.73
N ARG A 82 7.61 -18.96 3.47
CA ARG A 82 6.84 -20.10 2.97
C ARG A 82 5.87 -20.59 4.05
N PHE A 83 4.56 -20.53 3.75
CA PHE A 83 3.46 -20.94 4.63
C PHE A 83 3.39 -20.17 5.97
N LYS A 84 4.07 -19.04 6.08
CA LYS A 84 4.02 -18.17 7.27
C LYS A 84 3.55 -16.78 6.87
N GLY A 85 2.53 -16.31 7.54
CA GLY A 85 1.99 -14.96 7.35
C GLY A 85 1.23 -14.50 8.57
N ILE A 86 0.93 -13.23 8.58
CA ILE A 86 0.06 -12.58 9.56
C ILE A 86 -1.02 -11.82 8.81
N ALA A 87 -2.21 -11.84 9.34
CA ALA A 87 -3.33 -11.08 8.85
C ALA A 87 -4.07 -10.49 10.05
N ASP A 88 -4.30 -9.20 10.00
CA ASP A 88 -5.25 -8.52 10.87
C ASP A 88 -6.43 -8.09 10.01
N VAL A 89 -7.58 -8.67 10.25
CA VAL A 89 -8.80 -8.39 9.49
C VAL A 89 -9.89 -7.98 10.47
N MET A 90 -10.27 -6.71 10.45
CA MET A 90 -11.30 -6.13 11.33
C MET A 90 -11.05 -6.41 12.83
N GLY A 91 -9.77 -6.42 13.27
CA GLY A 91 -9.37 -6.68 14.64
C GLY A 91 -9.20 -8.16 15.00
N VAL A 92 -9.41 -9.09 14.05
CA VAL A 92 -9.11 -10.50 14.21
C VAL A 92 -7.70 -10.80 13.74
N HIS A 93 -6.84 -11.21 14.65
CA HIS A 93 -5.44 -11.52 14.39
C HIS A 93 -5.28 -12.98 14.02
N VAL A 94 -4.82 -13.25 12.81
CA VAL A 94 -4.58 -14.61 12.29
C VAL A 94 -3.13 -14.74 11.89
N SER A 95 -2.48 -15.84 12.29
CA SER A 95 -1.07 -16.11 12.00
C SER A 95 -0.83 -17.48 11.39
N GLY A 96 0.40 -17.75 10.94
CA GLY A 96 0.80 -19.03 10.38
C GLY A 96 0.29 -19.26 8.96
N PHE A 97 -0.11 -20.50 8.65
CA PHE A 97 -0.59 -20.90 7.34
C PHE A 97 -1.86 -20.14 6.93
N LEU A 98 -2.79 -19.97 7.84
CA LEU A 98 -4.05 -19.28 7.55
C LEU A 98 -3.83 -17.80 7.24
N GLY A 99 -2.97 -17.12 8.00
CA GLY A 99 -2.57 -15.73 7.72
C GLY A 99 -1.87 -15.59 6.36
N TRP A 100 -1.00 -16.54 6.03
CA TRP A 100 -0.35 -16.63 4.72
C TRP A 100 -1.36 -16.84 3.58
N PHE A 101 -2.34 -17.73 3.76
CA PHE A 101 -3.37 -18.00 2.77
C PHE A 101 -4.26 -16.77 2.53
N ILE A 102 -4.69 -16.10 3.60
CA ILE A 102 -5.48 -14.86 3.52
C ILE A 102 -4.70 -13.77 2.77
N ALA A 103 -3.43 -13.56 3.13
CA ALA A 103 -2.60 -12.57 2.50
C ALA A 103 -2.44 -12.81 0.99
N ARG A 104 -2.17 -14.05 0.59
CA ARG A 104 -2.04 -14.42 -0.83
C ARG A 104 -3.34 -14.29 -1.60
N SER A 105 -4.44 -14.76 -1.01
CA SER A 105 -5.76 -14.67 -1.63
C SER A 105 -6.18 -13.21 -1.86
N TYR A 106 -5.93 -12.34 -0.88
CA TYR A 106 -6.19 -10.92 -1.01
C TYR A 106 -5.37 -10.28 -2.15
N HIS A 107 -4.07 -10.56 -2.21
CA HIS A 107 -3.20 -10.01 -3.26
C HIS A 107 -3.59 -10.54 -4.65
N LEU A 108 -3.94 -11.83 -4.76
CA LEU A 108 -4.42 -12.41 -6.00
C LEU A 108 -5.74 -11.76 -6.47
N TYR A 109 -6.66 -11.52 -5.53
CA TYR A 109 -7.91 -10.83 -5.83
C TYR A 109 -7.66 -9.40 -6.33
N ALA A 110 -6.74 -8.68 -5.70
CA ALA A 110 -6.41 -7.29 -6.02
C ALA A 110 -5.67 -7.11 -7.37
N LEU A 111 -5.04 -8.16 -7.89
CA LEU A 111 -4.36 -8.11 -9.19
C LEU A 111 -5.35 -7.82 -10.32
N PRO A 112 -5.07 -6.83 -11.18
CA PRO A 112 -5.84 -6.61 -12.40
C PRO A 112 -5.48 -7.68 -13.44
N LEU A 113 -6.41 -7.96 -14.37
CA LEU A 113 -6.26 -8.88 -15.50
C LEU A 113 -6.18 -10.37 -15.12
N PHE A 114 -7.08 -11.14 -15.71
CA PHE A 114 -7.17 -12.59 -15.48
C PHE A 114 -5.89 -13.33 -15.89
N SER A 115 -5.26 -12.94 -16.97
CA SER A 115 -3.99 -13.54 -17.44
C SER A 115 -2.85 -13.42 -16.42
N ARG A 116 -2.78 -12.30 -15.71
CA ARG A 116 -1.80 -12.11 -14.63
C ARG A 116 -2.11 -13.00 -13.43
N LYS A 117 -3.40 -13.10 -13.06
CA LYS A 117 -3.84 -14.01 -11.98
C LYS A 117 -3.48 -15.45 -12.28
N ALA A 118 -3.76 -15.93 -13.49
CA ALA A 118 -3.44 -17.29 -13.92
C ALA A 118 -1.94 -17.57 -13.84
N ARG A 119 -1.10 -16.64 -14.29
CA ARG A 119 0.36 -16.76 -14.21
C ARG A 119 0.85 -16.85 -12.77
N VAL A 120 0.34 -15.99 -11.88
CA VAL A 120 0.69 -16.01 -10.45
C VAL A 120 0.25 -17.31 -9.78
N VAL A 121 -0.94 -17.81 -10.10
CA VAL A 121 -1.41 -19.11 -9.58
C VAL A 121 -0.51 -20.23 -10.05
N ALA A 122 -0.13 -20.26 -11.32
CA ALA A 122 0.78 -21.28 -11.88
C ALA A 122 2.16 -21.22 -11.17
N ASP A 123 2.75 -20.03 -11.01
CA ASP A 123 4.01 -19.83 -10.28
C ASP A 123 3.90 -20.32 -8.83
N TRP A 124 2.82 -19.99 -8.14
CA TRP A 124 2.60 -20.45 -6.78
C TRP A 124 2.42 -21.95 -6.67
N THR A 125 1.71 -22.55 -7.62
CA THR A 125 1.54 -24.02 -7.68
C THR A 125 2.89 -24.70 -7.89
N THR A 126 3.69 -24.20 -8.82
CA THR A 126 5.05 -24.70 -9.05
C THR A 126 5.90 -24.60 -7.79
N SER A 127 5.83 -23.46 -7.08
CA SER A 127 6.60 -23.21 -5.87
C SER A 127 6.18 -24.08 -4.67
N LEU A 128 5.03 -24.78 -4.74
CA LEU A 128 4.66 -25.76 -3.71
C LEU A 128 5.51 -27.03 -3.81
N PHE A 129 5.89 -27.42 -5.01
CA PHE A 129 6.63 -28.66 -5.27
C PHE A 129 8.14 -28.41 -5.36
N PHE A 130 8.53 -27.28 -5.92
CA PHE A 130 9.94 -26.92 -6.14
C PHE A 130 10.36 -25.81 -5.16
N ARG A 131 11.60 -25.88 -4.67
CA ARG A 131 12.18 -24.75 -3.93
C ARG A 131 12.40 -23.59 -4.89
N ARG A 132 12.15 -22.36 -4.41
CA ARG A 132 12.57 -21.17 -5.15
C ARG A 132 14.09 -21.08 -5.16
N ASP A 133 14.64 -20.80 -6.31
CA ASP A 133 16.03 -20.38 -6.42
C ASP A 133 16.17 -19.03 -5.71
N ILE A 134 17.01 -18.98 -4.70
CA ILE A 134 17.36 -17.74 -4.02
C ILE A 134 18.57 -17.21 -4.80
N ALA A 135 18.37 -16.11 -5.53
CA ALA A 135 19.50 -15.39 -6.10
C ALA A 135 20.27 -14.74 -4.95
N GLU A 136 21.42 -15.32 -4.63
CA GLU A 136 22.39 -14.74 -3.70
C GLU A 136 23.24 -13.75 -4.47
N LEU A 137 23.12 -12.46 -4.15
CA LEU A 137 24.03 -11.44 -4.65
C LEU A 137 25.34 -11.55 -3.86
N SER A 138 26.29 -12.33 -4.37
CA SER A 138 27.56 -12.65 -3.70
C SER A 138 28.33 -11.41 -3.22
N SER A 139 28.21 -10.28 -3.92
CA SER A 139 28.84 -9.01 -3.55
C SER A 139 28.24 -8.35 -2.29
N LEU A 140 27.03 -8.69 -1.89
CA LEU A 140 26.40 -8.17 -0.66
C LEU A 140 26.68 -9.04 0.57
N GLY A 141 27.09 -10.29 0.37
CA GLY A 141 27.45 -11.24 1.43
C GLY A 141 28.90 -11.13 1.90
N HIS A 142 29.76 -10.49 1.13
CA HIS A 142 31.19 -10.35 1.43
C HIS A 142 31.63 -8.87 1.33
N PRO A 143 31.41 -8.07 2.39
CA PRO A 143 31.82 -6.66 2.41
C PRO A 143 33.34 -6.49 2.26
N GLU A 144 34.14 -7.51 2.56
CA GLU A 144 35.58 -7.52 2.42
C GLU A 144 36.08 -7.40 0.95
N GLY A 145 35.19 -7.69 -0.03
CA GLY A 145 35.50 -7.53 -1.46
C GLY A 145 35.27 -6.11 -2.00
N LEU A 146 34.88 -5.16 -1.15
CA LEU A 146 34.63 -3.76 -1.51
C LEU A 146 35.76 -2.81 -1.05
N GLU A 147 36.83 -3.34 -0.48
CA GLU A 147 38.03 -2.52 -0.20
C GLU A 147 38.78 -2.21 -1.50
N PRO A 148 39.17 -0.92 -1.73
CA PRO A 148 39.85 -0.48 -2.92
C PRO A 148 41.27 -1.01 -3.05
#